data_0590818310bf8003a1bb7e5260bf5228
#
_entry.id   0590818310bf8003a1bb7e5260bf5228
#
_cell.length_a   1.000
_cell.length_b   1.000
_cell.length_c   1.000
_cell.angle_alpha   90.00
_cell.angle_beta   90.00
_cell.angle_gamma   90.00
#
_symmetry.space_group_name_H-M   'P 1'
#
loop_
_entity.id
_entity.type
_entity.pdbx_description
1 polymer ?
#
loop_
_entity_poly.entity_id
_entity_poly.type
_entity_poly.pdbx_seq_one_letter_code
_entity_poly.pdbx_strand_id
1 'polypeptide(L)'
;MKSFLNLSLGVVLTGSLMVSGYTATAGNPERAGQAGASQLLINPYGRSAGWAGANGARSKGLESQYTNVAGVSATKKTELMFMRSAWLVGTGININTFGLSQRVGETGAIALGIMSINAGKIERTTEDLPEGGLGTFTPRFTNIGLSYAKSFSDNIAGGITLRVISEGIDNVKAQGVSIDAGIQYHTGKYEQIHLGVALKNVGPKMQYKGDGLSTQRMVENAYGTEYELTIDNKSAAFELPALLNISGAYDIYLLKDTTGRSKTHRVTLAGNFTSNSFTKDNFLVGLEYGWKDIVMVRAGMATEKGIFKGEGNRTTAFTGPSCGATIEVPFGEKKSTFGVDYSYRFTNPFGGVHSFGVRVNL
;
A
#
# COMPACT_ATOMS: atom_id res chain seq x y z
N MET A 1 37.39 -19.91 6.68
CA MET A 1 37.85 -18.66 6.05
C MET A 1 37.29 -18.41 4.66
N LYS A 2 37.23 -19.38 3.74
CA LYS A 2 36.70 -19.18 2.35
C LYS A 2 35.19 -18.86 2.30
N SER A 3 34.37 -19.28 3.28
CA SER A 3 32.91 -18.97 3.29
C SER A 3 32.57 -17.54 3.72
N PHE A 4 33.43 -16.92 4.55
CA PHE A 4 33.27 -15.51 4.93
C PHE A 4 33.63 -14.54 3.81
N LEU A 5 34.62 -14.93 2.98
CA LEU A 5 35.05 -14.10 1.85
C LEU A 5 33.97 -14.01 0.74
N ASN A 6 33.25 -15.11 0.51
CA ASN A 6 32.17 -15.14 -0.48
C ASN A 6 30.90 -14.38 -0.01
N LEU A 7 30.66 -14.33 1.31
CA LEU A 7 29.56 -13.56 1.86
C LEU A 7 29.84 -12.04 1.82
N SER A 8 31.10 -11.64 2.09
CA SER A 8 31.51 -10.24 2.00
C SER A 8 31.53 -9.73 0.56
N LEU A 9 31.88 -10.57 -0.41
CA LEU A 9 31.88 -10.21 -1.83
C LEU A 9 30.44 -10.04 -2.36
N GLY A 10 29.48 -10.88 -1.92
CA GLY A 10 28.07 -10.76 -2.27
C GLY A 10 27.40 -9.51 -1.71
N VAL A 11 27.71 -9.13 -0.47
CA VAL A 11 27.19 -7.91 0.17
C VAL A 11 27.81 -6.65 -0.42
N VAL A 12 29.10 -6.69 -0.79
CA VAL A 12 29.77 -5.57 -1.46
C VAL A 12 29.31 -5.40 -2.90
N LEU A 13 29.00 -6.49 -3.63
CA LEU A 13 28.46 -6.40 -4.99
C LEU A 13 27.01 -5.88 -5.01
N THR A 14 26.18 -6.28 -4.06
CA THR A 14 24.81 -5.71 -3.92
C THR A 14 24.85 -4.27 -3.40
N GLY A 15 25.78 -3.93 -2.52
CA GLY A 15 25.98 -2.56 -2.05
C GLY A 15 26.50 -1.61 -3.14
N SER A 16 27.41 -2.05 -4.01
CA SER A 16 27.96 -1.23 -5.09
C SER A 16 26.99 -1.03 -6.26
N LEU A 17 26.06 -1.95 -6.50
CA LEU A 17 24.96 -1.76 -7.46
C LEU A 17 23.95 -0.72 -6.99
N MET A 18 23.83 -0.50 -5.68
CA MET A 18 22.95 0.54 -5.09
C MET A 18 23.56 1.95 -5.11
N VAL A 19 24.91 2.07 -5.22
CA VAL A 19 25.63 3.36 -5.14
C VAL A 19 25.98 3.93 -6.51
N SER A 20 25.95 3.10 -7.58
CA SER A 20 26.08 3.61 -8.93
C SER A 20 24.80 4.39 -9.28
N GLY A 21 24.82 5.69 -9.02
CA GLY A 21 23.73 6.61 -9.34
C GLY A 21 23.47 6.66 -10.86
N TYR A 22 22.87 5.61 -11.38
CA TYR A 22 22.27 5.68 -12.69
C TYR A 22 21.12 6.67 -12.63
N THR A 23 21.22 7.72 -13.40
CA THR A 23 20.13 8.61 -13.76
C THR A 23 19.15 7.86 -14.68
N ALA A 24 18.67 6.70 -14.27
CA ALA A 24 17.49 6.12 -14.88
C ALA A 24 16.33 7.03 -14.48
N THR A 25 15.93 7.90 -15.36
CA THR A 25 14.66 8.66 -15.27
C THR A 25 13.54 7.70 -15.69
N ALA A 26 13.29 6.66 -14.89
CA ALA A 26 12.25 5.69 -15.20
C ALA A 26 10.86 6.16 -14.74
N GLY A 27 10.75 7.11 -13.80
CA GLY A 27 9.50 7.82 -13.50
C GLY A 27 9.13 8.82 -14.59
N ASN A 28 7.85 9.13 -14.75
CA ASN A 28 7.37 10.12 -15.71
C ASN A 28 6.90 11.40 -15.01
N PRO A 29 7.83 12.29 -14.57
CA PRO A 29 7.47 13.51 -13.86
C PRO A 29 6.68 14.50 -14.72
N GLU A 30 6.72 14.39 -16.04
CA GLU A 30 5.92 15.20 -16.96
C GLU A 30 4.43 14.88 -16.90
N ARG A 31 4.09 13.71 -16.38
CA ARG A 31 2.71 13.29 -16.14
C ARG A 31 2.24 13.53 -14.71
N ALA A 32 3.05 14.20 -13.88
CA ALA A 32 2.66 14.52 -12.51
C ALA A 32 1.36 15.33 -12.48
N GLY A 33 0.42 14.92 -11.60
CA GLY A 33 -0.90 15.57 -11.50
C GLY A 33 -1.96 15.05 -12.47
N GLN A 34 -1.65 14.14 -13.41
CA GLN A 34 -2.63 13.58 -14.35
C GLN A 34 -3.38 12.39 -13.75
N ALA A 35 -2.84 11.73 -12.73
CA ALA A 35 -3.52 10.65 -12.01
C ALA A 35 -4.32 11.17 -10.81
N GLY A 36 -5.49 10.59 -10.60
CA GLY A 36 -6.28 10.71 -9.38
C GLY A 36 -6.21 9.43 -8.54
N ALA A 37 -7.20 9.21 -7.70
CA ALA A 37 -7.34 8.02 -6.85
C ALA A 37 -6.07 7.72 -6.02
N SER A 38 -5.44 8.75 -5.45
CA SER A 38 -4.18 8.65 -4.70
C SER A 38 -4.25 7.73 -3.48
N GLN A 39 -5.45 7.42 -2.96
CA GLN A 39 -5.66 6.42 -1.93
C GLN A 39 -5.21 5.01 -2.34
N LEU A 40 -5.10 4.71 -3.63
CA LEU A 40 -4.55 3.44 -4.14
C LEU A 40 -3.05 3.28 -3.85
N LEU A 41 -2.34 4.37 -3.59
CA LEU A 41 -0.92 4.38 -3.20
C LEU A 41 -0.72 4.09 -1.70
N ILE A 42 -1.80 4.12 -0.91
CA ILE A 42 -1.73 3.91 0.53
C ILE A 42 -1.79 2.41 0.83
N ASN A 43 -0.77 1.90 1.52
CA ASN A 43 -0.81 0.57 2.11
C ASN A 43 -1.33 0.69 3.55
N PRO A 44 -2.53 0.18 3.85
CA PRO A 44 -3.15 0.36 5.16
C PRO A 44 -2.65 -0.62 6.22
N TYR A 45 -1.90 -1.67 5.83
CA TYR A 45 -1.49 -2.73 6.74
C TYR A 45 -0.21 -2.36 7.49
N GLY A 46 -0.29 -2.36 8.83
CA GLY A 46 0.79 -1.94 9.71
C GLY A 46 2.08 -2.73 9.55
N ARG A 47 1.98 -4.06 9.30
CA ARG A 47 3.16 -4.88 9.05
C ARG A 47 3.93 -4.37 7.82
N SER A 48 3.28 -4.20 6.69
CA SER A 48 3.91 -3.67 5.47
C SER A 48 4.32 -2.21 5.61
N ALA A 49 3.55 -1.38 6.33
CA ALA A 49 3.89 0.00 6.59
C ALA A 49 5.19 0.14 7.42
N GLY A 50 5.42 -0.77 8.39
CA GLY A 50 6.66 -0.83 9.16
C GLY A 50 7.91 -1.17 8.35
N TRP A 51 7.76 -1.83 7.20
CA TRP A 51 8.81 -2.08 6.21
C TRP A 51 8.96 -0.96 5.18
N ALA A 52 8.21 0.12 5.29
CA ALA A 52 8.04 1.11 4.22
C ALA A 52 7.49 0.53 2.91
N GLY A 53 6.81 -0.62 2.94
CA GLY A 53 6.33 -1.33 1.74
C GLY A 53 7.37 -2.20 1.01
N ALA A 54 8.57 -2.40 1.58
CA ALA A 54 9.64 -3.16 0.93
C ALA A 54 9.38 -4.68 0.87
N ASN A 55 8.34 -5.19 1.54
CA ASN A 55 8.08 -6.62 1.72
C ASN A 55 7.33 -7.32 0.57
N GLY A 56 7.27 -6.73 -0.62
CA GLY A 56 6.52 -7.28 -1.76
C GLY A 56 6.86 -8.72 -2.15
N ALA A 57 8.15 -9.10 -2.05
CA ALA A 57 8.58 -10.47 -2.32
C ALA A 57 8.23 -11.47 -1.21
N ARG A 58 7.93 -11.00 0.01
CA ARG A 58 7.79 -11.84 1.20
C ARG A 58 6.46 -11.66 1.93
N SER A 59 5.60 -10.78 1.48
CA SER A 59 4.27 -10.57 2.05
C SER A 59 3.44 -11.86 1.94
N LYS A 60 2.63 -12.12 2.98
CA LYS A 60 1.79 -13.34 3.08
C LYS A 60 0.42 -12.96 3.63
N GLY A 61 -0.61 -13.70 3.19
CA GLY A 61 -1.97 -13.51 3.64
C GLY A 61 -2.60 -12.18 3.15
N LEU A 62 -3.49 -11.61 3.95
CA LEU A 62 -4.28 -10.42 3.59
C LEU A 62 -3.46 -9.18 3.24
N GLU A 63 -2.34 -8.93 3.93
CA GLU A 63 -1.48 -7.78 3.63
C GLU A 63 -0.93 -7.78 2.20
N SER A 64 -0.82 -8.98 1.60
CA SER A 64 -0.33 -9.17 0.24
C SER A 64 -1.24 -8.55 -0.81
N GLN A 65 -2.51 -8.34 -0.50
CA GLN A 65 -3.46 -7.68 -1.40
C GLN A 65 -3.03 -6.25 -1.77
N TYR A 66 -2.22 -5.59 -0.92
CA TYR A 66 -1.71 -4.23 -1.15
C TYR A 66 -0.23 -4.18 -1.51
N THR A 67 0.49 -5.29 -1.45
CA THR A 67 1.91 -5.37 -1.82
C THR A 67 2.12 -6.21 -3.07
N ASN A 68 1.90 -7.52 -2.98
CA ASN A 68 1.96 -8.47 -4.09
C ASN A 68 0.93 -9.57 -3.86
N VAL A 69 -0.13 -9.55 -4.63
CA VAL A 69 -1.30 -10.41 -4.44
C VAL A 69 -1.00 -11.91 -4.44
N ALA A 70 0.11 -12.34 -5.04
CA ALA A 70 0.54 -13.75 -5.02
C ALA A 70 0.66 -14.31 -3.60
N GLY A 71 1.07 -13.47 -2.63
CA GLY A 71 1.22 -13.87 -1.23
C GLY A 71 -0.09 -14.20 -0.51
N VAL A 72 -1.26 -13.88 -1.07
CA VAL A 72 -2.57 -14.33 -0.55
C VAL A 72 -2.65 -15.86 -0.55
N SER A 73 -1.99 -16.54 -1.50
CA SER A 73 -1.93 -18.02 -1.56
C SER A 73 -1.35 -18.67 -0.29
N ALA A 74 -0.58 -17.91 0.51
CA ALA A 74 0.00 -18.36 1.76
C ALA A 74 -0.99 -18.37 2.95
N THR A 75 -2.25 -17.98 2.75
CA THR A 75 -3.32 -18.10 3.75
C THR A 75 -3.46 -19.57 4.16
N LYS A 76 -3.36 -19.86 5.47
CA LYS A 76 -3.39 -21.24 5.97
C LYS A 76 -4.80 -21.84 5.89
N LYS A 77 -5.77 -21.20 6.55
CA LYS A 77 -7.16 -21.62 6.54
C LYS A 77 -8.05 -20.38 6.41
N THR A 78 -8.17 -19.60 7.47
CA THR A 78 -8.93 -18.35 7.50
C THR A 78 -8.09 -17.31 8.19
N GLU A 79 -7.97 -16.12 7.61
CA GLU A 79 -7.32 -14.96 8.23
C GLU A 79 -8.32 -13.80 8.26
N LEU A 80 -8.49 -13.21 9.42
CA LEU A 80 -9.26 -11.99 9.65
C LEU A 80 -8.31 -10.90 10.10
N MET A 81 -8.48 -9.70 9.57
CA MET A 81 -7.64 -8.57 9.94
C MET A 81 -8.47 -7.29 10.01
N PHE A 82 -8.23 -6.51 11.04
CA PHE A 82 -8.74 -5.14 11.18
C PHE A 82 -7.59 -4.21 11.45
N MET A 83 -7.53 -3.08 10.73
CA MET A 83 -6.51 -2.05 10.89
C MET A 83 -7.15 -0.68 10.96
N ARG A 84 -6.60 0.17 11.82
CA ARG A 84 -6.90 1.60 11.88
C ARG A 84 -5.62 2.40 11.80
N SER A 85 -5.60 3.39 10.91
CA SER A 85 -4.47 4.31 10.77
C SER A 85 -4.93 5.75 10.96
N ALA A 86 -4.25 6.48 11.85
CA ALA A 86 -4.30 7.93 11.90
C ALA A 86 -3.34 8.44 10.81
N TRP A 87 -3.92 8.88 9.69
CA TRP A 87 -3.15 9.29 8.52
C TRP A 87 -2.75 10.75 8.62
N LEU A 88 -1.44 11.03 8.50
CA LEU A 88 -0.90 12.40 8.58
C LEU A 88 -1.42 13.11 9.83
N VAL A 89 -0.99 12.66 11.00
CA VAL A 89 -1.44 13.16 12.31
C VAL A 89 -1.49 14.69 12.34
N GLY A 90 -2.61 15.23 12.80
CA GLY A 90 -2.94 16.67 12.75
C GLY A 90 -3.97 17.03 11.70
N THR A 91 -4.26 16.14 10.71
CA THR A 91 -5.25 16.39 9.65
C THR A 91 -6.66 15.90 9.97
N GLY A 92 -6.83 15.04 10.99
CA GLY A 92 -8.11 14.39 11.29
C GLY A 92 -8.47 13.22 10.35
N ILE A 93 -7.61 12.89 9.38
CA ILE A 93 -7.85 11.80 8.42
C ILE A 93 -7.63 10.45 9.10
N ASN A 94 -8.60 9.57 8.96
CA ASN A 94 -8.54 8.20 9.49
C ASN A 94 -8.80 7.18 8.39
N ILE A 95 -8.03 6.11 8.40
CA ILE A 95 -8.17 4.97 7.49
C ILE A 95 -8.55 3.76 8.31
N ASN A 96 -9.66 3.11 7.96
CA ASN A 96 -10.07 1.84 8.54
C ASN A 96 -10.03 0.77 7.45
N THR A 97 -9.48 -0.39 7.78
CA THR A 97 -9.37 -1.51 6.86
C THR A 97 -9.84 -2.78 7.54
N PHE A 98 -10.67 -3.51 6.85
CA PHE A 98 -11.10 -4.85 7.23
C PHE A 98 -10.74 -5.81 6.12
N GLY A 99 -10.33 -7.02 6.47
CA GLY A 99 -10.02 -8.06 5.50
C GLY A 99 -10.35 -9.44 6.03
N LEU A 100 -10.72 -10.30 5.08
CA LEU A 100 -10.95 -11.72 5.27
C LEU A 100 -10.22 -12.46 4.15
N SER A 101 -9.40 -13.45 4.48
CA SER A 101 -8.92 -14.41 3.48
C SER A 101 -9.27 -15.83 3.91
N GLN A 102 -9.56 -16.66 2.90
CA GLN A 102 -9.97 -18.03 3.07
C GLN A 102 -9.26 -18.92 2.07
N ARG A 103 -8.68 -20.01 2.56
CA ARG A 103 -8.11 -21.05 1.70
C ARG A 103 -9.20 -21.77 0.91
N VAL A 104 -8.95 -21.98 -0.36
CA VAL A 104 -9.85 -22.68 -1.28
C VAL A 104 -9.06 -23.77 -1.98
N GLY A 105 -9.46 -25.02 -1.75
CA GLY A 105 -8.73 -26.18 -2.22
C GLY A 105 -7.34 -26.32 -1.54
N GLU A 106 -6.44 -27.04 -2.19
CA GLU A 106 -5.11 -27.34 -1.65
C GLU A 106 -4.11 -26.22 -1.84
N THR A 107 -4.19 -25.48 -2.95
CA THR A 107 -3.16 -24.53 -3.38
C THR A 107 -3.66 -23.09 -3.57
N GLY A 108 -4.99 -22.87 -3.51
CA GLY A 108 -5.61 -21.56 -3.74
C GLY A 108 -6.08 -20.87 -2.47
N ALA A 109 -6.25 -19.56 -2.54
CA ALA A 109 -6.92 -18.75 -1.53
C ALA A 109 -7.65 -17.57 -2.17
N ILE A 110 -8.77 -17.18 -1.58
CA ILE A 110 -9.50 -15.95 -1.90
C ILE A 110 -9.32 -14.95 -0.76
N ALA A 111 -9.35 -13.67 -1.08
CA ALA A 111 -9.32 -12.61 -0.08
C ALA A 111 -10.25 -11.47 -0.46
N LEU A 112 -10.97 -10.96 0.53
CA LEU A 112 -11.77 -9.75 0.46
C LEU A 112 -11.16 -8.71 1.39
N GLY A 113 -10.86 -7.53 0.87
CA GLY A 113 -10.35 -6.39 1.64
C GLY A 113 -11.19 -5.15 1.38
N ILE A 114 -11.51 -4.44 2.43
CA ILE A 114 -12.26 -3.17 2.38
C ILE A 114 -11.42 -2.13 3.10
N MET A 115 -11.06 -1.06 2.41
CA MET A 115 -10.40 0.10 2.98
C MET A 115 -11.32 1.31 2.83
N SER A 116 -11.53 2.05 3.92
CA SER A 116 -12.30 3.28 3.94
C SER A 116 -11.48 4.40 4.55
N ILE A 117 -11.35 5.51 3.85
CA ILE A 117 -10.71 6.74 4.29
C ILE A 117 -11.81 7.76 4.60
N ASN A 118 -11.75 8.31 5.80
CA ASN A 118 -12.57 9.41 6.26
C ASN A 118 -11.67 10.64 6.38
N ALA A 119 -11.92 11.66 5.55
CA ALA A 119 -11.09 12.86 5.49
C ALA A 119 -11.48 13.93 6.55
N GLY A 120 -12.33 13.57 7.52
CA GLY A 120 -12.81 14.52 8.54
C GLY A 120 -14.00 15.34 8.06
N LYS A 121 -14.49 16.21 8.93
CA LYS A 121 -15.59 17.12 8.64
C LYS A 121 -15.04 18.41 8.00
N ILE A 122 -15.65 18.82 6.91
CA ILE A 122 -15.34 20.06 6.20
C ILE A 122 -16.59 20.94 6.26
N GLU A 123 -16.44 22.21 6.65
CA GLU A 123 -17.56 23.16 6.67
C GLU A 123 -17.95 23.58 5.26
N ARG A 124 -19.24 23.73 5.03
CA ARG A 124 -19.78 24.33 3.81
C ARG A 124 -19.67 25.84 3.91
N THR A 125 -19.01 26.43 2.94
CA THR A 125 -18.87 27.87 2.79
C THR A 125 -19.42 28.30 1.44
N THR A 126 -19.89 29.53 1.35
CA THR A 126 -20.29 30.19 0.09
C THR A 126 -19.60 31.55 -0.01
N GLU A 127 -19.75 32.23 -1.16
CA GLU A 127 -19.25 33.60 -1.33
C GLU A 127 -19.87 34.55 -0.30
N ASP A 128 -21.16 34.36 0.02
CA ASP A 128 -21.87 35.22 0.97
C ASP A 128 -21.61 34.86 2.43
N LEU A 129 -21.25 33.59 2.71
CA LEU A 129 -20.97 33.07 4.04
C LEU A 129 -19.63 32.32 4.09
N PRO A 130 -18.51 33.05 3.97
CA PRO A 130 -17.18 32.45 3.95
C PRO A 130 -16.79 31.86 5.31
N GLU A 131 -17.38 32.31 6.40
CA GLU A 131 -17.17 31.79 7.76
C GLU A 131 -17.89 30.45 8.02
N GLY A 132 -18.69 29.95 7.07
CA GLY A 132 -19.43 28.71 7.20
C GLY A 132 -20.83 28.89 7.83
N GLY A 133 -21.26 27.88 8.61
CA GLY A 133 -22.60 27.90 9.24
C GLY A 133 -23.71 27.20 8.42
N LEU A 134 -23.40 26.69 7.22
CA LEU A 134 -24.32 25.97 6.33
C LEU A 134 -24.27 24.46 6.52
N GLY A 135 -23.60 24.00 7.57
CA GLY A 135 -23.41 22.57 7.86
C GLY A 135 -22.04 22.05 7.39
N THR A 136 -21.87 20.74 7.53
CA THR A 136 -20.60 20.06 7.21
C THR A 136 -20.82 18.90 6.25
N PHE A 137 -19.79 18.55 5.48
CA PHE A 137 -19.73 17.31 4.73
C PHE A 137 -18.44 16.55 5.04
N THR A 138 -18.41 15.27 4.73
CA THR A 138 -17.25 14.41 4.99
C THR A 138 -16.86 13.69 3.71
N PRO A 139 -15.72 14.01 3.08
CA PRO A 139 -15.23 13.23 1.96
C PRO A 139 -14.89 11.80 2.39
N ARG A 140 -15.31 10.83 1.60
CA ARG A 140 -15.09 9.39 1.84
C ARG A 140 -14.54 8.73 0.60
N PHE A 141 -13.48 7.95 0.79
CA PHE A 141 -12.87 7.16 -0.26
C PHE A 141 -12.90 5.71 0.18
N THR A 142 -13.43 4.83 -0.67
CA THR A 142 -13.58 3.41 -0.36
C THR A 142 -12.99 2.57 -1.46
N ASN A 143 -12.15 1.60 -1.08
CA ASN A 143 -11.60 0.60 -1.98
C ASN A 143 -12.04 -0.78 -1.50
N ILE A 144 -12.66 -1.56 -2.38
CA ILE A 144 -13.06 -2.95 -2.11
C ILE A 144 -12.30 -3.83 -3.08
N GLY A 145 -11.44 -4.71 -2.57
CA GLY A 145 -10.63 -5.63 -3.35
C GLY A 145 -11.03 -7.08 -3.14
N LEU A 146 -11.31 -7.78 -4.23
CA LEU A 146 -11.49 -9.23 -4.26
C LEU A 146 -10.29 -9.85 -4.94
N SER A 147 -9.60 -10.75 -4.25
CA SER A 147 -8.37 -11.38 -4.74
C SER A 147 -8.53 -12.88 -4.84
N TYR A 148 -7.87 -13.46 -5.82
CA TYR A 148 -7.59 -14.88 -5.91
C TYR A 148 -6.10 -15.11 -6.15
N ALA A 149 -5.49 -15.98 -5.38
CA ALA A 149 -4.10 -16.37 -5.58
C ALA A 149 -3.95 -17.88 -5.44
N LYS A 150 -2.97 -18.43 -6.17
CA LYS A 150 -2.70 -19.86 -6.21
C LYS A 150 -1.19 -20.13 -6.21
N SER A 151 -0.76 -21.13 -5.46
CA SER A 151 0.57 -21.71 -5.58
C SER A 151 0.56 -22.69 -6.76
N PHE A 152 1.35 -22.41 -7.79
CA PHE A 152 1.50 -23.26 -8.98
C PHE A 152 2.50 -24.39 -8.74
N SER A 153 3.45 -24.13 -7.87
CA SER A 153 4.42 -25.11 -7.35
C SER A 153 4.80 -24.74 -5.93
N ASP A 154 5.66 -25.53 -5.31
CA ASP A 154 6.20 -25.23 -3.97
C ASP A 154 6.92 -23.88 -3.92
N ASN A 155 7.46 -23.43 -5.04
CA ASN A 155 8.29 -22.24 -5.12
C ASN A 155 7.62 -21.03 -5.80
N ILE A 156 6.56 -21.24 -6.57
CA ILE A 156 5.94 -20.18 -7.40
C ILE A 156 4.49 -20.01 -7.01
N ALA A 157 4.11 -18.78 -6.69
CA ALA A 157 2.74 -18.37 -6.49
C ALA A 157 2.40 -17.19 -7.39
N GLY A 158 1.14 -17.11 -7.81
CA GLY A 158 0.62 -15.98 -8.58
C GLY A 158 -0.80 -15.65 -8.14
N GLY A 159 -1.21 -14.43 -8.42
CA GLY A 159 -2.55 -13.98 -8.04
C GLY A 159 -2.99 -12.74 -8.79
N ILE A 160 -4.29 -12.47 -8.69
CA ILE A 160 -4.95 -11.30 -9.24
C ILE A 160 -5.89 -10.69 -8.20
N THR A 161 -6.07 -9.38 -8.25
CA THR A 161 -7.07 -8.64 -7.47
C THR A 161 -7.93 -7.80 -8.43
N LEU A 162 -9.22 -7.89 -8.29
CA LEU A 162 -10.16 -6.93 -8.86
C LEU A 162 -10.53 -5.94 -7.74
N ARG A 163 -10.36 -4.66 -8.00
CA ARG A 163 -10.61 -3.59 -7.01
C ARG A 163 -11.67 -2.65 -7.54
N VAL A 164 -12.71 -2.41 -6.73
CA VAL A 164 -13.71 -1.36 -6.95
C VAL A 164 -13.29 -0.15 -6.13
N ILE A 165 -13.28 1.02 -6.77
CA ILE A 165 -12.85 2.29 -6.22
C ILE A 165 -14.05 3.23 -6.20
N SER A 166 -14.31 3.88 -5.09
CA SER A 166 -15.37 4.88 -4.93
C SER A 166 -14.83 6.07 -4.17
N GLU A 167 -14.96 7.24 -4.75
CA GLU A 167 -14.63 8.54 -4.15
C GLU A 167 -15.90 9.37 -4.08
N GLY A 168 -16.22 9.86 -2.89
CA GLY A 168 -17.39 10.72 -2.66
C GLY A 168 -16.99 12.00 -1.94
N ILE A 169 -17.31 13.14 -2.54
CA ILE A 169 -17.10 14.47 -1.98
C ILE A 169 -18.43 15.19 -2.10
N ASP A 170 -19.14 15.27 -0.99
CA ASP A 170 -20.48 15.87 -0.94
C ASP A 170 -21.43 15.27 -2.00
N ASN A 171 -21.88 16.08 -2.94
CA ASN A 171 -22.80 15.71 -4.01
C ASN A 171 -22.10 15.23 -5.30
N VAL A 172 -20.79 15.01 -5.22
CA VAL A 172 -19.97 14.57 -6.37
C VAL A 172 -19.34 13.23 -6.08
N LYS A 173 -19.38 12.30 -7.04
CA LYS A 173 -18.82 10.95 -6.91
C LYS A 173 -18.02 10.55 -8.14
N ALA A 174 -16.92 9.83 -7.91
CA ALA A 174 -16.20 9.11 -8.96
C ALA A 174 -16.14 7.63 -8.60
N GLN A 175 -16.36 6.76 -9.58
CA GLN A 175 -16.27 5.31 -9.41
C GLN A 175 -15.43 4.71 -10.53
N GLY A 176 -14.69 3.66 -10.20
CA GLY A 176 -13.86 2.94 -11.15
C GLY A 176 -13.51 1.55 -10.67
N VAL A 177 -12.80 0.86 -11.54
CA VAL A 177 -12.29 -0.48 -11.28
C VAL A 177 -10.81 -0.54 -11.65
N SER A 178 -10.03 -1.32 -10.90
CA SER A 178 -8.65 -1.63 -11.25
C SER A 178 -8.35 -3.10 -11.06
N ILE A 179 -7.31 -3.55 -11.76
CA ILE A 179 -6.79 -4.91 -11.65
C ILE A 179 -5.35 -4.82 -11.17
N ASP A 180 -5.01 -5.65 -10.19
CA ASP A 180 -3.65 -5.91 -9.75
C ASP A 180 -3.30 -7.36 -10.10
N ALA A 181 -2.05 -7.61 -10.50
CA ALA A 181 -1.53 -8.95 -10.75
C ALA A 181 -0.13 -9.07 -10.13
N GLY A 182 0.21 -10.27 -9.64
CA GLY A 182 1.51 -10.46 -9.03
C GLY A 182 1.97 -11.90 -9.04
N ILE A 183 3.30 -12.05 -8.99
CA ILE A 183 3.99 -13.34 -8.89
C ILE A 183 5.00 -13.23 -7.77
N GLN A 184 5.11 -14.29 -6.96
CA GLN A 184 6.18 -14.49 -5.98
C GLN A 184 6.91 -15.79 -6.29
N TYR A 185 8.23 -15.76 -6.11
CA TYR A 185 9.10 -16.91 -6.25
C TYR A 185 10.02 -16.98 -5.03
N HIS A 186 10.17 -18.17 -4.44
CA HIS A 186 11.14 -18.40 -3.39
C HIS A 186 12.05 -19.56 -3.72
N THR A 187 13.30 -19.49 -3.30
CA THR A 187 14.31 -20.49 -3.61
C THR A 187 15.41 -20.52 -2.56
N GLY A 188 16.37 -21.43 -2.76
CA GLY A 188 17.48 -21.67 -1.86
C GLY A 188 17.24 -22.90 -0.97
N LYS A 189 18.32 -23.43 -0.39
CA LYS A 189 18.29 -24.65 0.45
C LYS A 189 17.30 -24.55 1.62
N TYR A 190 17.05 -23.32 2.11
CA TYR A 190 16.18 -23.01 3.25
C TYR A 190 15.08 -22.02 2.86
N GLU A 191 14.75 -21.92 1.56
CA GLU A 191 13.77 -20.96 1.04
C GLU A 191 14.08 -19.51 1.45
N GLN A 192 15.36 -19.16 1.58
CA GLN A 192 15.79 -17.88 2.13
C GLN A 192 15.79 -16.74 1.10
N ILE A 193 15.70 -17.04 -0.19
CA ILE A 193 15.68 -16.05 -1.27
C ILE A 193 14.24 -15.88 -1.74
N HIS A 194 13.75 -14.66 -1.74
CA HIS A 194 12.40 -14.34 -2.20
C HIS A 194 12.49 -13.27 -3.28
N LEU A 195 11.77 -13.47 -4.36
CA LEU A 195 11.61 -12.53 -5.45
C LEU A 195 10.11 -12.27 -5.70
N GLY A 196 9.77 -11.09 -6.15
CA GLY A 196 8.37 -10.76 -6.45
C GLY A 196 8.26 -9.66 -7.48
N VAL A 197 7.27 -9.81 -8.35
CA VAL A 197 6.88 -8.78 -9.32
C VAL A 197 5.39 -8.57 -9.16
N ALA A 198 4.93 -7.32 -9.13
CA ALA A 198 3.53 -6.98 -9.06
C ALA A 198 3.23 -5.74 -9.91
N LEU A 199 2.21 -5.86 -10.74
CA LEU A 199 1.59 -4.76 -11.48
C LEU A 199 0.31 -4.38 -10.76
N LYS A 200 0.13 -3.09 -10.46
CA LYS A 200 -0.96 -2.61 -9.62
C LYS A 200 -1.70 -1.44 -10.25
N ASN A 201 -2.97 -1.33 -9.87
CA ASN A 201 -3.84 -0.18 -10.18
C ASN A 201 -4.05 0.04 -11.68
N VAL A 202 -4.05 -1.01 -12.48
CA VAL A 202 -4.33 -0.92 -13.92
C VAL A 202 -5.84 -0.90 -14.16
N GLY A 203 -6.36 0.15 -14.77
CA GLY A 203 -7.80 0.29 -15.01
C GLY A 203 -8.14 1.46 -15.93
N PRO A 204 -9.42 1.58 -16.29
CA PRO A 204 -9.92 2.69 -17.08
C PRO A 204 -9.85 4.01 -16.32
N LYS A 205 -9.95 5.12 -17.03
CA LYS A 205 -10.04 6.46 -16.45
C LYS A 205 -11.31 6.59 -15.59
N MET A 206 -11.21 7.32 -14.50
CA MET A 206 -12.32 7.72 -13.66
C MET A 206 -12.72 9.17 -13.95
N GLN A 207 -13.96 9.51 -13.62
CA GLN A 207 -14.51 10.87 -13.79
C GLN A 207 -15.48 11.15 -12.66
N TYR A 208 -15.41 12.36 -12.13
CA TYR A 208 -16.41 12.85 -11.17
C TYR A 208 -17.71 13.19 -11.88
N LYS A 209 -18.83 12.86 -11.25
CA LYS A 209 -20.21 13.15 -11.68
C LYS A 209 -21.05 13.48 -10.46
N GLY A 210 -22.07 14.31 -10.63
CA GLY A 210 -23.04 14.66 -9.59
C GLY A 210 -23.49 16.11 -9.67
N ASP A 211 -24.56 16.40 -8.93
CA ASP A 211 -25.24 17.71 -8.95
C ASP A 211 -24.32 18.85 -8.44
N GLY A 212 -23.30 18.53 -7.66
CA GLY A 212 -22.32 19.51 -7.21
C GLY A 212 -21.43 20.10 -8.33
N LEU A 213 -21.53 19.57 -9.55
CA LEU A 213 -20.88 20.14 -10.75
C LEU A 213 -21.82 21.03 -11.56
N SER A 214 -23.10 21.10 -11.20
CA SER A 214 -24.07 21.96 -11.89
C SER A 214 -23.95 23.39 -11.41
N THR A 215 -24.10 24.33 -12.34
CA THR A 215 -24.13 25.77 -12.08
C THR A 215 -25.38 26.37 -12.66
N GLN A 216 -25.99 27.33 -11.94
CA GLN A 216 -27.10 28.14 -12.44
C GLN A 216 -26.57 29.39 -13.11
N ARG A 217 -27.08 29.72 -14.27
CA ARG A 217 -26.76 30.94 -14.99
C ARG A 217 -28.01 31.62 -15.54
N MET A 218 -28.08 32.91 -15.38
CA MET A 218 -29.09 33.72 -16.09
C MET A 218 -28.69 33.79 -17.57
N VAL A 219 -29.58 33.41 -18.44
CA VAL A 219 -29.41 33.46 -19.88
C VAL A 219 -30.54 34.30 -20.49
N GLU A 220 -30.20 35.22 -21.35
CA GLU A 220 -31.18 36.07 -22.08
C GLU A 220 -31.58 35.37 -23.39
N ASN A 221 -32.87 35.26 -23.66
CA ASN A 221 -33.36 34.72 -24.93
C ASN A 221 -33.34 35.83 -26.02
N ALA A 222 -33.61 35.42 -27.27
CA ALA A 222 -33.64 36.35 -28.42
C ALA A 222 -34.68 37.48 -28.29
N TYR A 223 -35.57 37.45 -27.32
CA TYR A 223 -36.61 38.45 -27.06
C TYR A 223 -36.28 39.34 -25.85
N GLY A 224 -35.07 39.27 -25.29
CA GLY A 224 -34.68 40.06 -24.13
C GLY A 224 -35.23 39.57 -22.79
N THR A 225 -35.74 38.34 -22.72
CA THR A 225 -36.26 37.77 -21.49
C THR A 225 -35.18 36.93 -20.81
N GLU A 226 -34.83 37.27 -19.59
CA GLU A 226 -33.91 36.51 -18.75
C GLU A 226 -34.62 35.31 -18.14
N TYR A 227 -33.93 34.15 -18.17
CA TYR A 227 -34.36 32.91 -17.47
C TYR A 227 -33.17 32.20 -16.88
N GLU A 228 -33.40 31.47 -15.81
CA GLU A 228 -32.39 30.69 -15.11
C GLU A 228 -32.21 29.35 -15.82
N LEU A 229 -30.95 29.03 -16.22
CA LEU A 229 -30.56 27.78 -16.84
C LEU A 229 -29.59 27.05 -15.94
N THR A 230 -29.93 25.81 -15.61
CA THR A 230 -29.01 24.87 -14.95
C THR A 230 -28.10 24.22 -15.99
N ILE A 231 -26.79 24.40 -15.86
CA ILE A 231 -25.78 23.86 -16.74
C ILE A 231 -24.98 22.79 -15.96
N ASP A 232 -24.98 21.56 -16.47
CA ASP A 232 -24.18 20.47 -15.93
C ASP A 232 -22.76 20.53 -16.50
N ASN A 233 -21.79 20.83 -15.66
CA ASN A 233 -20.38 20.82 -16.02
C ASN A 233 -19.83 19.39 -15.95
N LYS A 234 -19.05 19.00 -16.95
CA LYS A 234 -18.33 17.72 -16.94
C LYS A 234 -16.94 17.91 -16.38
N SER A 235 -16.58 17.14 -15.34
CA SER A 235 -15.21 17.09 -14.88
C SER A 235 -14.31 16.41 -15.93
N ALA A 236 -13.02 16.76 -15.92
CA ALA A 236 -12.03 15.99 -16.70
C ALA A 236 -11.90 14.57 -16.15
N ALA A 237 -11.70 13.61 -17.05
CA ALA A 237 -11.37 12.23 -16.66
C ALA A 237 -9.90 12.16 -16.24
N PHE A 238 -9.59 11.39 -15.18
CA PHE A 238 -8.26 11.17 -14.68
C PHE A 238 -7.87 9.69 -14.73
N GLU A 239 -6.59 9.42 -14.83
CA GLU A 239 -6.05 8.06 -14.87
C GLU A 239 -5.78 7.53 -13.47
N LEU A 240 -5.73 6.19 -13.33
CA LEU A 240 -5.35 5.54 -12.08
C LEU A 240 -3.82 5.50 -11.95
N PRO A 241 -3.25 5.57 -10.72
CA PRO A 241 -1.81 5.57 -10.49
C PRO A 241 -1.24 4.14 -10.65
N ALA A 242 -1.04 3.70 -11.88
CA ALA A 242 -0.48 2.39 -12.18
C ALA A 242 0.98 2.31 -11.72
N LEU A 243 1.34 1.17 -11.12
CA LEU A 243 2.63 0.88 -10.52
C LEU A 243 3.16 -0.48 -10.98
N LEU A 244 4.46 -0.56 -11.23
CA LEU A 244 5.20 -1.82 -11.34
C LEU A 244 6.16 -1.93 -10.15
N ASN A 245 5.99 -2.97 -9.35
CA ASN A 245 6.86 -3.29 -8.23
C ASN A 245 7.76 -4.49 -8.56
N ILE A 246 9.06 -4.34 -8.34
CA ILE A 246 10.05 -5.42 -8.43
C ILE A 246 10.71 -5.52 -7.06
N SER A 247 10.54 -6.65 -6.40
CA SER A 247 10.95 -6.83 -5.01
C SER A 247 11.83 -8.06 -4.82
N GLY A 248 12.74 -7.97 -3.85
CA GLY A 248 13.59 -9.05 -3.41
C GLY A 248 13.70 -9.06 -1.89
N ALA A 249 13.86 -10.23 -1.29
CA ALA A 249 14.15 -10.36 0.12
C ALA A 249 15.06 -11.57 0.40
N TYR A 250 15.82 -11.47 1.47
CA TYR A 250 16.73 -12.52 1.91
C TYR A 250 16.60 -12.75 3.41
N ASP A 251 16.31 -14.01 3.79
CA ASP A 251 16.19 -14.45 5.18
C ASP A 251 17.53 -14.99 5.69
N ILE A 252 18.05 -14.42 6.77
CA ILE A 252 19.26 -14.84 7.46
C ILE A 252 18.84 -15.53 8.78
N TYR A 253 19.15 -16.82 8.92
CA TYR A 253 18.90 -17.57 10.15
C TYR A 253 20.14 -17.55 11.02
N LEU A 254 20.08 -16.88 12.19
CA LEU A 254 21.26 -16.62 13.03
C LEU A 254 21.75 -17.85 13.80
N LEU A 255 20.86 -18.78 14.14
CA LEU A 255 21.21 -20.04 14.81
C LEU A 255 20.84 -21.20 13.90
N LYS A 256 21.71 -22.18 13.83
CA LYS A 256 21.47 -23.43 13.10
C LYS A 256 21.00 -24.47 14.10
N ASP A 257 19.86 -25.08 13.85
CA ASP A 257 19.45 -26.34 14.49
C ASP A 257 19.98 -27.54 13.70
N THR A 258 19.62 -28.77 14.13
CA THR A 258 20.00 -30.00 13.44
C THR A 258 19.52 -30.07 11.99
N THR A 259 18.51 -29.28 11.61
CA THR A 259 17.99 -29.16 10.24
C THR A 259 18.68 -28.03 9.46
N GLY A 260 19.58 -27.27 10.10
CA GLY A 260 20.29 -26.15 9.49
C GLY A 260 19.44 -24.86 9.38
N ARG A 261 18.21 -24.86 9.89
CA ARG A 261 17.26 -23.74 9.87
C ARG A 261 16.72 -23.50 11.27
N SER A 262 17.27 -22.54 12.01
CA SER A 262 16.66 -22.12 13.27
C SER A 262 15.56 -21.11 13.02
N LYS A 263 14.34 -21.44 13.39
CA LYS A 263 13.22 -20.49 13.41
C LYS A 263 13.26 -19.54 14.61
N THR A 264 14.26 -19.68 15.49
CA THR A 264 14.32 -18.90 16.73
C THR A 264 14.70 -17.45 16.48
N HIS A 265 15.69 -17.23 15.62
CA HIS A 265 16.17 -15.87 15.31
C HIS A 265 16.34 -15.72 13.79
N ARG A 266 15.56 -14.85 13.19
CA ARG A 266 15.60 -14.54 11.78
C ARG A 266 15.81 -13.05 11.58
N VAL A 267 16.70 -12.70 10.69
CA VAL A 267 16.85 -11.34 10.14
C VAL A 267 16.49 -11.39 8.67
N THR A 268 15.59 -10.54 8.23
CA THR A 268 15.21 -10.43 6.83
C THR A 268 15.60 -9.06 6.29
N LEU A 269 16.34 -9.06 5.19
CA LEU A 269 16.59 -7.87 4.40
C LEU A 269 15.64 -7.88 3.22
N ALA A 270 14.98 -6.76 2.95
CA ALA A 270 14.07 -6.62 1.83
C ALA A 270 14.31 -5.32 1.06
N GLY A 271 14.08 -5.38 -0.24
CA GLY A 271 14.15 -4.25 -1.14
C GLY A 271 13.02 -4.30 -2.16
N ASN A 272 12.53 -3.14 -2.56
CA ASN A 272 11.54 -3.01 -3.62
C ASN A 272 11.85 -1.78 -4.46
N PHE A 273 11.82 -1.94 -5.76
CA PHE A 273 11.79 -0.87 -6.74
C PHE A 273 10.36 -0.70 -7.23
N THR A 274 9.84 0.52 -7.13
CA THR A 274 8.51 0.88 -7.64
C THR A 274 8.67 1.86 -8.78
N SER A 275 8.32 1.41 -9.99
CA SER A 275 8.18 2.30 -11.14
C SER A 275 6.79 2.91 -11.14
N ASN A 276 6.73 4.24 -11.11
CA ASN A 276 5.51 5.02 -11.06
C ASN A 276 5.18 5.62 -12.43
N SER A 277 3.97 5.39 -12.93
CA SER A 277 3.55 5.94 -14.23
C SER A 277 3.32 7.47 -14.22
N PHE A 278 3.13 8.08 -13.05
CA PHE A 278 2.70 9.50 -12.91
C PHE A 278 3.50 10.31 -11.90
N THR A 279 4.50 9.71 -11.27
CA THR A 279 5.37 10.37 -10.29
C THR A 279 6.79 9.85 -10.42
N LYS A 280 7.66 10.25 -9.48
CA LYS A 280 9.03 9.72 -9.39
C LYS A 280 8.99 8.26 -8.95
N ASP A 281 9.97 7.49 -9.43
CA ASP A 281 10.19 6.13 -8.95
C ASP A 281 10.66 6.12 -7.51
N ASN A 282 10.31 5.05 -6.81
CA ASN A 282 10.64 4.86 -5.41
C ASN A 282 11.54 3.63 -5.20
N PHE A 283 12.53 3.78 -4.33
CA PHE A 283 13.32 2.68 -3.80
C PHE A 283 12.98 2.49 -2.33
N LEU A 284 12.53 1.29 -2.00
CA LEU A 284 12.11 0.91 -0.66
C LEU A 284 13.08 -0.13 -0.12
N VAL A 285 13.57 0.08 1.08
CA VAL A 285 14.42 -0.89 1.78
C VAL A 285 13.86 -1.15 3.17
N GLY A 286 14.00 -2.37 3.63
CA GLY A 286 13.47 -2.77 4.93
C GLY A 286 14.29 -3.87 5.58
N LEU A 287 14.27 -3.84 6.90
CA LEU A 287 14.90 -4.81 7.79
C LEU A 287 13.86 -5.33 8.78
N GLU A 288 13.80 -6.64 8.98
CA GLU A 288 12.99 -7.26 10.04
C GLU A 288 13.85 -8.19 10.88
N TYR A 289 13.73 -8.08 12.19
CA TYR A 289 14.17 -9.10 13.13
C TYR A 289 12.96 -9.84 13.67
N GLY A 290 12.95 -11.15 13.57
CA GLY A 290 11.91 -12.03 14.11
C GLY A 290 12.48 -12.98 15.16
N TRP A 291 11.86 -12.99 16.33
CA TRP A 291 12.11 -13.95 17.39
C TRP A 291 10.98 -14.97 17.46
N LYS A 292 11.28 -16.21 17.09
CA LYS A 292 10.34 -17.36 17.02
C LYS A 292 9.08 -17.09 16.18
N ASP A 293 9.11 -16.05 15.31
CA ASP A 293 7.95 -15.49 14.61
C ASP A 293 6.80 -15.08 15.55
N ILE A 294 7.09 -14.92 16.87
CA ILE A 294 6.18 -14.40 17.90
C ILE A 294 6.34 -12.90 18.02
N VAL A 295 7.59 -12.43 18.15
CA VAL A 295 7.89 -11.00 18.19
C VAL A 295 8.70 -10.63 16.96
N MET A 296 8.22 -9.63 16.23
CA MET A 296 8.88 -9.13 15.04
C MET A 296 9.01 -7.61 15.13
N VAL A 297 10.20 -7.11 14.89
CA VAL A 297 10.49 -5.66 14.87
C VAL A 297 11.02 -5.31 13.49
N ARG A 298 10.60 -4.17 12.97
CA ARG A 298 10.87 -3.73 11.61
C ARG A 298 11.32 -2.30 11.56
N ALA A 299 12.18 -2.04 10.59
CA ALA A 299 12.53 -0.69 10.16
C ALA A 299 12.56 -0.66 8.64
N GLY A 300 12.18 0.45 8.05
CA GLY A 300 12.18 0.63 6.61
C GLY A 300 12.38 2.07 6.21
N MET A 301 12.74 2.27 4.95
CA MET A 301 12.90 3.58 4.33
C MET A 301 12.35 3.55 2.92
N ALA A 302 11.41 4.43 2.62
CA ALA A 302 10.94 4.70 1.26
C ALA A 302 11.63 5.96 0.75
N THR A 303 12.36 5.85 -0.35
CA THR A 303 13.12 6.95 -0.94
C THR A 303 12.65 7.26 -2.34
N GLU A 304 12.73 8.53 -2.71
CA GLU A 304 12.56 9.03 -4.07
C GLU A 304 13.71 9.95 -4.45
N LYS A 305 13.88 10.21 -5.74
CA LYS A 305 14.93 11.11 -6.24
C LYS A 305 14.80 12.50 -5.60
N GLY A 306 15.83 12.95 -4.90
CA GLY A 306 15.90 14.27 -4.28
C GLY A 306 15.47 14.31 -2.80
N ILE A 307 15.06 13.20 -2.18
CA ILE A 307 14.64 13.16 -0.76
C ILE A 307 15.72 13.67 0.22
N PHE A 308 16.99 13.50 -0.12
CA PHE A 308 18.13 13.95 0.71
C PHE A 308 18.68 15.33 0.31
N LYS A 309 18.16 15.97 -0.75
CA LYS A 309 18.60 17.31 -1.13
C LYS A 309 17.89 18.35 -0.26
N GLY A 310 18.65 19.28 0.34
CA GLY A 310 18.15 20.30 1.30
C GLY A 310 17.29 21.41 0.72
N GLU A 311 16.62 21.19 -0.38
CA GLU A 311 15.75 22.20 -1.02
C GLU A 311 14.36 22.20 -0.34
N GLY A 312 13.90 23.40 0.04
CA GLY A 312 12.78 23.66 0.92
C GLY A 312 11.46 22.94 0.63
N ASN A 313 10.58 22.91 1.61
CA ASN A 313 9.20 22.41 1.59
C ASN A 313 8.99 20.97 1.07
N ARG A 314 9.83 20.02 1.52
CA ARG A 314 9.60 18.61 1.20
C ARG A 314 8.39 18.08 1.94
N THR A 315 7.51 17.45 1.21
CA THR A 315 6.44 16.63 1.78
C THR A 315 6.79 15.15 1.62
N THR A 316 6.58 14.35 2.65
CA THR A 316 6.87 12.91 2.67
C THR A 316 5.63 12.09 3.00
N ALA A 317 4.48 12.41 2.36
CA ALA A 317 3.24 11.70 2.60
C ALA A 317 3.31 10.20 2.29
N PHE A 318 4.09 9.81 1.27
CA PHE A 318 4.26 8.42 0.82
C PHE A 318 5.68 7.89 0.98
N THR A 319 6.66 8.74 1.30
CA THR A 319 8.08 8.40 1.43
C THR A 319 8.57 8.67 2.85
N GLY A 320 9.83 8.37 3.16
CA GLY A 320 10.42 8.59 4.48
C GLY A 320 10.70 7.31 5.25
N PRO A 321 11.26 7.44 6.47
CA PRO A 321 11.54 6.31 7.34
C PRO A 321 10.28 5.79 8.03
N SER A 322 10.28 4.50 8.33
CA SER A 322 9.22 3.83 9.08
C SER A 322 9.77 2.81 10.04
N CYS A 323 8.99 2.48 11.06
CA CYS A 323 9.27 1.38 11.97
C CYS A 323 7.96 0.68 12.34
N GLY A 324 8.06 -0.54 12.84
CA GLY A 324 6.90 -1.30 13.25
C GLY A 324 7.26 -2.50 14.10
N ALA A 325 6.26 -3.00 14.81
CA ALA A 325 6.36 -4.20 15.63
C ALA A 325 5.10 -5.06 15.46
N THR A 326 5.28 -6.36 15.59
CA THR A 326 4.19 -7.33 15.64
C THR A 326 4.44 -8.26 16.82
N ILE A 327 3.38 -8.57 17.55
CA ILE A 327 3.34 -9.68 18.50
C ILE A 327 2.28 -10.64 17.99
N GLU A 328 2.68 -11.88 17.70
CA GLU A 328 1.78 -12.93 17.21
C GLU A 328 1.87 -14.14 18.12
N VAL A 329 0.81 -14.38 18.89
CA VAL A 329 0.75 -15.42 19.93
C VAL A 329 -0.10 -16.58 19.41
N PRO A 330 0.40 -17.83 19.50
CA PRO A 330 -0.43 -18.99 19.20
C PRO A 330 -1.49 -19.18 20.30
N PHE A 331 -2.70 -19.58 19.91
CA PHE A 331 -3.76 -19.93 20.84
C PHE A 331 -4.52 -21.18 20.35
N GLY A 332 -5.14 -21.89 21.29
CA GLY A 332 -5.89 -23.12 21.00
C GLY A 332 -5.03 -24.28 20.52
N GLU A 333 -5.66 -25.44 20.34
CA GLU A 333 -5.00 -26.69 19.95
C GLU A 333 -4.61 -26.73 18.45
N LYS A 334 -5.23 -25.92 17.60
CA LYS A 334 -5.12 -25.97 16.13
C LYS A 334 -4.05 -25.05 15.53
N LYS A 335 -3.08 -24.56 16.32
CA LYS A 335 -2.05 -23.61 15.86
C LYS A 335 -2.62 -22.30 15.30
N SER A 336 -3.82 -21.90 15.73
CA SER A 336 -4.37 -20.58 15.45
C SER A 336 -3.48 -19.51 16.08
N THR A 337 -3.41 -18.33 15.50
CA THR A 337 -2.60 -17.22 16.04
C THR A 337 -3.42 -15.95 16.15
N PHE A 338 -3.16 -15.20 17.23
CA PHE A 338 -3.65 -13.83 17.40
C PHE A 338 -2.46 -12.89 17.30
N GLY A 339 -2.54 -11.93 16.40
CA GLY A 339 -1.49 -10.96 16.15
C GLY A 339 -1.96 -9.53 16.42
N VAL A 340 -1.05 -8.73 16.97
CA VAL A 340 -1.19 -7.28 17.11
C VAL A 340 -0.08 -6.64 16.31
N ASP A 341 -0.43 -5.75 15.40
CA ASP A 341 0.50 -5.02 14.55
C ASP A 341 0.46 -3.54 14.90
N TYR A 342 1.62 -2.93 15.04
CA TYR A 342 1.78 -1.48 15.14
C TYR A 342 2.85 -1.01 14.18
N SER A 343 2.63 0.15 13.57
CA SER A 343 3.67 0.83 12.80
C SER A 343 3.56 2.35 12.90
N TYR A 344 4.70 2.98 12.74
CA TYR A 344 4.85 4.41 12.64
C TYR A 344 5.68 4.77 11.42
N ARG A 345 5.18 5.69 10.60
CA ARG A 345 5.93 6.28 9.48
C ARG A 345 6.08 7.76 9.71
N PHE A 346 7.30 8.22 9.64
CA PHE A 346 7.63 9.65 9.73
C PHE A 346 7.17 10.36 8.47
N THR A 347 6.51 11.50 8.64
CA THR A 347 6.08 12.37 7.54
C THR A 347 6.42 13.81 7.86
N ASN A 348 6.63 14.61 6.84
CA ASN A 348 6.87 16.04 6.93
C ASN A 348 5.92 16.76 5.97
N PRO A 349 5.20 17.80 6.38
CA PRO A 349 5.25 18.53 7.67
C PRO A 349 4.35 17.97 8.78
N PHE A 350 3.68 16.84 8.56
CA PHE A 350 2.70 16.27 9.50
C PHE A 350 3.36 15.44 10.60
N GLY A 351 2.61 15.15 11.67
CA GLY A 351 3.06 14.37 12.84
C GLY A 351 3.23 12.87 12.59
N GLY A 352 3.33 12.42 11.33
CA GLY A 352 3.51 11.03 10.97
C GLY A 352 2.21 10.27 10.71
N VAL A 353 2.33 8.96 10.53
CA VAL A 353 1.20 8.03 10.36
C VAL A 353 1.33 6.91 11.37
N HIS A 354 0.35 6.75 12.24
CA HIS A 354 0.25 5.64 13.17
C HIS A 354 -0.75 4.63 12.65
N SER A 355 -0.35 3.37 12.55
CA SER A 355 -1.24 2.27 12.19
C SER A 355 -1.24 1.22 13.29
N PHE A 356 -2.43 0.84 13.72
CA PHE A 356 -2.67 -0.19 14.71
C PHE A 356 -3.66 -1.22 14.18
N GLY A 357 -3.41 -2.49 14.40
CA GLY A 357 -4.32 -3.53 13.95
C GLY A 357 -4.21 -4.83 14.70
N VAL A 358 -5.23 -5.64 14.47
CA VAL A 358 -5.33 -6.98 15.02
C VAL A 358 -5.57 -7.98 13.89
N ARG A 359 -5.01 -9.16 14.06
CA ARG A 359 -5.11 -10.25 13.11
C ARG A 359 -5.41 -11.56 13.84
N VAL A 360 -6.27 -12.37 13.24
CA VAL A 360 -6.58 -13.72 13.70
C VAL A 360 -6.37 -14.67 12.54
N ASN A 361 -5.55 -15.69 12.75
CA ASN A 361 -5.37 -16.82 11.84
C ASN A 361 -5.96 -18.09 12.50
N LEU A 362 -6.85 -18.76 11.78
CA LEU A 362 -7.56 -19.97 12.25
C LEU A 362 -7.05 -21.22 11.54
#